data_4b78aa82824f810a958f4a912ad42468
#
_entry.id   4b78aa82824f810a958f4a912ad42468
#
_cell.length_a   1.000
_cell.length_b   1.000
_cell.length_c   1.000
_cell.angle_alpha   90.00
_cell.angle_beta   90.00
_cell.angle_gamma   90.00
#
_symmetry.space_group_name_H-M   'P 1'
#
loop_
_entity.id
_entity.type
_entity.pdbx_description
1 polymer ?
#
loop_
_entity_poly.entity_id
_entity_poly.type
_entity_poly.pdbx_seq_one_letter_code
_entity_poly.pdbx_strand_id
1 'polypeptide(L)'
;MTSLEDRIDRIESQLAIRQLPIRYALAVDGRDLDAWVGCFRPDVDMGRHGRGRAVLRQHIEPQVRGFHRSVHQICGHRVEFTGRDTATGAVYCRAEHEVGERWIVMAICYWDDYARVDGDWYFSRRRERHWYAADVTERPQAVGFSGWEGAGEPALPDAFPSWSAFWKET
;
A
#
# COMPACT_ATOMS: atom_id res chain seq x y z
N MET A 1 -1.69 -12.93 32.58
CA MET A 1 -2.80 -13.34 31.66
C MET A 1 -3.39 -12.07 31.09
N THR A 2 -3.56 -11.98 29.78
CA THR A 2 -4.18 -10.82 29.10
C THR A 2 -5.67 -10.77 29.49
N SER A 3 -6.20 -9.61 29.87
CA SER A 3 -7.61 -9.45 30.25
C SER A 3 -8.55 -9.70 29.05
N LEU A 4 -9.85 -9.91 29.32
CA LEU A 4 -10.84 -10.02 28.25
C LEU A 4 -10.93 -8.70 27.45
N GLU A 5 -10.86 -7.57 28.13
CA GLU A 5 -10.86 -6.23 27.53
C GLU A 5 -9.67 -6.04 26.57
N ASP A 6 -8.45 -6.46 26.97
CA ASP A 6 -7.27 -6.39 26.09
C ASP A 6 -7.44 -7.27 24.83
N ARG A 7 -8.10 -8.41 24.98
CA ARG A 7 -8.35 -9.32 23.85
C ARG A 7 -9.37 -8.74 22.89
N ILE A 8 -10.42 -8.10 23.40
CA ILE A 8 -11.43 -7.42 22.59
C ILE A 8 -10.79 -6.25 21.87
N ASP A 9 -10.08 -5.36 22.57
CA ASP A 9 -9.36 -4.22 21.98
C ASP A 9 -8.43 -4.67 20.83
N ARG A 10 -7.75 -5.81 21.03
CA ARG A 10 -6.87 -6.39 19.99
C ARG A 10 -7.63 -6.85 18.76
N ILE A 11 -8.80 -7.48 18.93
CA ILE A 11 -9.63 -7.96 17.82
C ILE A 11 -10.22 -6.76 17.06
N GLU A 12 -10.77 -5.78 17.76
CA GLU A 12 -11.32 -4.55 17.17
C GLU A 12 -10.24 -3.77 16.40
N SER A 13 -9.05 -3.62 17.00
CA SER A 13 -7.89 -3.02 16.35
C SER A 13 -7.49 -3.76 15.07
N GLN A 14 -7.47 -5.09 15.09
CA GLN A 14 -7.13 -5.89 13.92
C GLN A 14 -8.19 -5.72 12.80
N LEU A 15 -9.46 -5.67 13.14
CA LEU A 15 -10.53 -5.42 12.18
C LEU A 15 -10.42 -4.01 11.59
N ALA A 16 -10.19 -2.99 12.41
CA ALA A 16 -10.01 -1.61 11.97
C ALA A 16 -8.81 -1.46 11.01
N ILE A 17 -7.65 -2.04 11.36
CA ILE A 17 -6.46 -2.03 10.48
C ILE A 17 -6.76 -2.75 9.16
N ARG A 18 -7.47 -3.89 9.19
CA ARG A 18 -7.82 -4.64 7.97
C ARG A 18 -8.74 -3.87 7.02
N GLN A 19 -9.52 -2.91 7.51
CA GLN A 19 -10.35 -2.06 6.67
C GLN A 19 -9.55 -0.95 5.96
N LEU A 20 -8.38 -0.56 6.45
CA LEU A 20 -7.59 0.54 5.87
C LEU A 20 -7.20 0.29 4.40
N PRO A 21 -6.65 -0.87 3.98
CA PRO A 21 -6.35 -1.11 2.58
C PRO A 21 -7.57 -1.09 1.67
N ILE A 22 -8.73 -1.54 2.17
CA ILE A 22 -9.99 -1.54 1.42
C ILE A 22 -10.49 -0.11 1.23
N ARG A 23 -10.51 0.70 2.30
CA ARG A 23 -10.87 2.12 2.24
C ARG A 23 -9.94 2.90 1.30
N TYR A 24 -8.64 2.63 1.39
CA TYR A 24 -7.62 3.19 0.50
C TYR A 24 -7.92 2.86 -0.97
N ALA A 25 -8.15 1.59 -1.30
CA ALA A 25 -8.46 1.14 -2.64
C ALA A 25 -9.71 1.83 -3.20
N LEU A 26 -10.82 1.79 -2.46
CA LEU A 26 -12.07 2.44 -2.85
C LEU A 26 -11.90 3.96 -3.08
N ALA A 27 -11.13 4.62 -2.23
CA ALA A 27 -10.89 6.06 -2.33
C ALA A 27 -10.05 6.42 -3.57
N VAL A 28 -8.99 5.69 -3.87
CA VAL A 28 -8.17 5.89 -5.09
C VAL A 28 -9.01 5.62 -6.33
N ASP A 29 -9.69 4.49 -6.38
CA ASP A 29 -10.47 4.07 -7.55
C ASP A 29 -11.68 5.01 -7.79
N GLY A 30 -12.28 5.50 -6.70
CA GLY A 30 -13.36 6.48 -6.73
C GLY A 30 -12.89 7.94 -6.90
N ARG A 31 -11.57 8.21 -6.91
CA ARG A 31 -11.01 9.59 -6.96
C ARG A 31 -11.41 10.47 -5.77
N ASP A 32 -11.76 9.85 -4.65
CA ASP A 32 -12.01 10.55 -3.39
C ASP A 32 -10.70 10.77 -2.63
N LEU A 33 -10.00 11.86 -2.99
CA LEU A 33 -8.70 12.18 -2.38
C LEU A 33 -8.82 12.56 -0.90
N ASP A 34 -9.98 13.05 -0.44
CA ASP A 34 -10.19 13.38 0.97
C ASP A 34 -10.31 12.09 1.81
N ALA A 35 -11.10 11.12 1.34
CA ALA A 35 -11.17 9.79 1.95
C ALA A 35 -9.81 9.08 1.90
N TRP A 36 -9.06 9.23 0.80
CA TRP A 36 -7.74 8.63 0.64
C TRP A 36 -6.73 9.15 1.65
N VAL A 37 -6.55 10.49 1.76
CA VAL A 37 -5.64 11.07 2.76
C VAL A 37 -6.15 10.81 4.18
N GLY A 38 -7.45 10.65 4.36
CA GLY A 38 -8.10 10.27 5.61
C GLY A 38 -7.66 8.89 6.15
N CYS A 39 -7.17 8.00 5.28
CA CYS A 39 -6.60 6.71 5.71
C CYS A 39 -5.24 6.87 6.43
N PHE A 40 -4.57 8.01 6.29
CA PHE A 40 -3.29 8.30 6.94
C PHE A 40 -3.48 9.13 8.20
N ARG A 41 -2.54 9.01 9.15
CA ARG A 41 -2.56 9.83 10.37
C ARG A 41 -2.53 11.33 10.04
N PRO A 42 -3.13 12.21 10.87
CA PRO A 42 -3.23 13.65 10.57
C PRO A 42 -1.88 14.32 10.29
N ASP A 43 -0.83 13.93 11.01
CA ASP A 43 0.52 14.46 10.94
C ASP A 43 1.49 13.54 10.19
N VAL A 44 1.00 12.77 9.19
CA VAL A 44 1.80 11.85 8.39
C VAL A 44 3.09 12.50 7.90
N ASP A 45 4.21 11.78 8.04
CA ASP A 45 5.53 12.28 7.66
C ASP A 45 5.84 11.95 6.20
N MET A 46 6.02 12.99 5.38
CA MET A 46 6.39 12.92 3.97
C MET A 46 7.90 13.20 3.74
N GLY A 47 8.71 13.07 4.79
CA GLY A 47 10.14 13.29 4.75
C GLY A 47 10.48 14.73 4.33
N ARG A 48 11.30 14.88 3.30
CA ARG A 48 11.73 16.20 2.78
C ARG A 48 10.57 17.08 2.27
N HIS A 49 9.41 16.51 2.01
CA HIS A 49 8.25 17.25 1.51
C HIS A 49 7.43 17.89 2.64
N GLY A 50 7.70 17.55 3.90
CA GLY A 50 7.00 18.11 5.07
C GLY A 50 6.08 17.09 5.75
N ARG A 51 5.05 17.57 6.46
CA ARG A 51 4.15 16.75 7.26
C ARG A 51 2.69 17.12 7.03
N GLY A 52 1.82 16.14 7.25
CA GLY A 52 0.37 16.28 7.27
C GLY A 52 -0.32 15.89 5.98
N ARG A 53 -1.63 15.67 6.09
CA ARG A 53 -2.50 15.20 4.99
C ARG A 53 -2.55 16.15 3.80
N ALA A 54 -2.42 17.45 4.02
CA ALA A 54 -2.39 18.43 2.93
C ALA A 54 -1.15 18.25 2.04
N VAL A 55 0.03 18.04 2.66
CA VAL A 55 1.28 17.75 1.95
C VAL A 55 1.19 16.42 1.21
N LEU A 56 0.66 15.38 1.86
CA LEU A 56 0.41 14.08 1.25
C LEU A 56 -0.49 14.21 0.02
N ARG A 57 -1.60 14.97 0.11
CA ARG A 57 -2.52 15.22 -1.01
C ARG A 57 -1.81 15.88 -2.20
N GLN A 58 -1.05 16.95 -1.95
CA GLN A 58 -0.30 17.64 -3.01
C GLN A 58 0.68 16.71 -3.73
N HIS A 59 1.24 15.74 -3.02
CA HIS A 59 2.19 14.78 -3.58
C HIS A 59 1.51 13.69 -4.41
N ILE A 60 0.35 13.18 -3.97
CA ILE A 60 -0.31 12.04 -4.63
C ILE A 60 -1.24 12.45 -5.78
N GLU A 61 -1.86 13.61 -5.70
CA GLU A 61 -2.86 14.03 -6.69
C GLU A 61 -2.32 14.02 -8.13
N PRO A 62 -1.10 14.52 -8.44
CA PRO A 62 -0.54 14.44 -9.79
C PRO A 62 -0.36 12.99 -10.27
N GLN A 63 -0.01 12.05 -9.37
CA GLN A 63 0.17 10.64 -9.70
C GLN A 63 -1.17 9.99 -10.05
N VAL A 64 -2.22 10.25 -9.26
CA VAL A 64 -3.57 9.73 -9.51
C VAL A 64 -4.16 10.30 -10.81
N ARG A 65 -3.80 11.53 -11.18
CA ARG A 65 -4.18 12.13 -12.48
C ARG A 65 -3.46 11.52 -13.68
N GLY A 66 -2.39 10.75 -13.46
CA GLY A 66 -1.64 10.06 -14.50
C GLY A 66 -2.36 8.86 -15.11
N PHE A 67 -3.50 8.43 -14.57
CA PHE A 67 -4.32 7.33 -15.10
C PHE A 67 -5.82 7.65 -14.98
N HIS A 68 -6.59 7.22 -15.98
CA HIS A 68 -8.02 7.57 -16.07
C HIS A 68 -8.89 6.68 -15.19
N ARG A 69 -8.75 5.35 -15.27
CA ARG A 69 -9.41 4.37 -14.41
C ARG A 69 -8.39 3.57 -13.65
N SER A 70 -8.76 3.11 -12.48
CA SER A 70 -7.99 2.13 -11.73
C SER A 70 -8.90 1.17 -10.97
N VAL A 71 -8.37 0.00 -10.69
CA VAL A 71 -8.98 -0.95 -9.77
C VAL A 71 -7.88 -1.58 -8.91
N HIS A 72 -8.03 -1.50 -7.59
CA HIS A 72 -7.11 -2.07 -6.62
C HIS A 72 -7.75 -3.28 -5.95
N GLN A 73 -7.35 -4.47 -6.36
CA GLN A 73 -7.83 -5.74 -5.80
C GLN A 73 -6.95 -6.12 -4.60
N ILE A 74 -7.47 -5.99 -3.39
CA ILE A 74 -6.76 -6.38 -2.17
C ILE A 74 -6.84 -7.90 -2.02
N CYS A 75 -5.70 -8.59 -2.20
CA CYS A 75 -5.64 -10.05 -2.25
C CYS A 75 -5.41 -10.68 -0.88
N GLY A 76 -4.68 -10.04 0.01
CA GLY A 76 -4.38 -10.56 1.34
C GLY A 76 -3.73 -9.52 2.23
N HIS A 77 -3.92 -9.64 3.56
CA HIS A 77 -3.41 -8.69 4.54
C HIS A 77 -2.97 -9.41 5.81
N ARG A 78 -1.67 -9.34 6.10
CA ARG A 78 -1.06 -9.75 7.37
C ARG A 78 -0.85 -8.52 8.25
N VAL A 79 -1.20 -8.63 9.54
CA VAL A 79 -1.02 -7.58 10.55
C VAL A 79 -0.22 -8.15 11.71
N GLU A 80 0.80 -7.45 12.14
CA GLU A 80 1.59 -7.71 13.34
C GLU A 80 1.60 -6.50 14.25
N PHE A 81 1.12 -6.67 15.47
CA PHE A 81 1.18 -5.60 16.47
C PHE A 81 2.58 -5.51 17.06
N THR A 82 3.15 -4.32 17.02
CA THR A 82 4.47 -3.99 17.61
C THR A 82 4.34 -3.31 18.97
N GLY A 83 3.14 -2.88 19.33
CA GLY A 83 2.78 -2.26 20.59
C GLY A 83 1.26 -2.21 20.78
N ARG A 84 0.81 -1.49 21.81
CA ARG A 84 -0.62 -1.27 22.06
C ARG A 84 -1.27 -0.46 20.93
N ASP A 85 -0.59 0.60 20.50
CA ASP A 85 -1.08 1.59 19.54
C ASP A 85 -0.26 1.61 18.25
N THR A 86 0.52 0.56 17.99
CA THR A 86 1.37 0.42 16.80
C THR A 86 1.30 -0.99 16.23
N ALA A 87 1.33 -1.08 14.91
CA ALA A 87 1.39 -2.35 14.18
C ALA A 87 2.14 -2.17 12.87
N THR A 88 2.58 -3.28 12.29
CA THR A 88 3.08 -3.36 10.94
C THR A 88 2.25 -4.33 10.12
N GLY A 89 2.37 -4.29 8.79
CA GLY A 89 1.67 -5.24 7.94
C GLY A 89 2.22 -5.34 6.54
N ALA A 90 1.77 -6.39 5.86
CA ALA A 90 2.00 -6.58 4.44
C ALA A 90 0.67 -6.83 3.75
N VAL A 91 0.43 -6.09 2.65
CA VAL A 91 -0.81 -6.17 1.87
C VAL A 91 -0.47 -6.52 0.44
N TYR A 92 -0.90 -7.68 -0.04
CA TYR A 92 -0.84 -8.01 -1.45
C TYR A 92 -1.98 -7.34 -2.20
N CYS A 93 -1.66 -6.72 -3.33
CA CYS A 93 -2.61 -6.03 -4.19
C CYS A 93 -2.28 -6.31 -5.66
N ARG A 94 -3.30 -6.63 -6.44
CA ARG A 94 -3.26 -6.51 -7.88
C ARG A 94 -3.90 -5.17 -8.24
N ALA A 95 -3.14 -4.25 -8.79
CA ALA A 95 -3.64 -2.97 -9.25
C ALA A 95 -3.64 -2.92 -10.79
N GLU A 96 -4.68 -2.33 -11.35
CA GLU A 96 -4.82 -2.13 -12.78
C GLU A 96 -5.11 -0.64 -13.06
N HIS A 97 -4.51 -0.09 -14.13
CA HIS A 97 -4.58 1.33 -14.46
C HIS A 97 -4.77 1.53 -15.96
N GLU A 98 -5.75 2.35 -16.33
CA GLU A 98 -5.91 2.85 -17.69
C GLU A 98 -4.99 4.06 -17.90
N VAL A 99 -3.99 3.91 -18.75
CA VAL A 99 -2.98 4.95 -19.06
C VAL A 99 -2.97 5.18 -20.57
N GLY A 100 -3.72 6.16 -21.04
CA GLY A 100 -3.94 6.36 -22.46
C GLY A 100 -4.65 5.16 -23.08
N GLU A 101 -4.05 4.54 -24.08
CA GLU A 101 -4.58 3.33 -24.76
C GLU A 101 -4.12 2.01 -24.09
N ARG A 102 -3.32 2.09 -23.02
CA ARG A 102 -2.75 0.93 -22.33
C ARG A 102 -3.54 0.58 -21.09
N TRP A 103 -3.60 -0.72 -20.80
CA TRP A 103 -4.14 -1.26 -19.55
C TRP A 103 -3.00 -1.88 -18.73
N ILE A 104 -2.44 -1.10 -17.82
CA ILE A 104 -1.28 -1.49 -17.02
C ILE A 104 -1.72 -2.32 -15.83
N VAL A 105 -1.10 -3.48 -15.66
CA VAL A 105 -1.27 -4.39 -14.53
C VAL A 105 -0.03 -4.35 -13.65
N MET A 106 -0.23 -4.20 -12.34
CA MET A 106 0.82 -4.23 -11.33
C MET A 106 0.56 -5.33 -10.31
N ALA A 107 1.58 -6.11 -9.99
CA ALA A 107 1.58 -7.00 -8.83
C ALA A 107 2.34 -6.31 -7.69
N ILE A 108 1.61 -5.93 -6.64
CA ILE A 108 2.11 -5.07 -5.56
C ILE A 108 2.13 -5.81 -4.22
N CYS A 109 3.12 -5.52 -3.40
CA CYS A 109 3.10 -5.74 -1.97
C CYS A 109 3.33 -4.40 -1.25
N TYR A 110 2.33 -3.90 -0.54
CA TYR A 110 2.50 -2.76 0.35
C TYR A 110 3.08 -3.23 1.68
N TRP A 111 4.08 -2.54 2.17
CA TRP A 111 4.64 -2.69 3.51
C TRP A 111 4.25 -1.48 4.34
N ASP A 112 3.38 -1.74 5.31
CA ASP A 112 2.68 -0.72 6.05
C ASP A 112 3.13 -0.65 7.50
N ASP A 113 3.20 0.56 8.02
CA ASP A 113 3.27 0.86 9.45
C ASP A 113 1.95 1.54 9.84
N TYR A 114 1.36 1.12 10.95
CA TYR A 114 0.09 1.62 11.46
C TYR A 114 0.26 2.26 12.83
N ALA A 115 -0.54 3.28 13.11
CA ALA A 115 -0.62 3.92 14.42
C ALA A 115 -2.08 4.19 14.79
N ARG A 116 -2.41 4.02 16.08
CA ARG A 116 -3.67 4.46 16.64
C ARG A 116 -3.51 5.89 17.19
N VAL A 117 -4.38 6.78 16.79
CA VAL A 117 -4.43 8.18 17.21
C VAL A 117 -5.88 8.49 17.59
N ASP A 118 -6.10 8.98 18.81
CA ASP A 118 -7.43 9.33 19.36
C ASP A 118 -8.47 8.19 19.23
N GLY A 119 -8.00 6.94 19.37
CA GLY A 119 -8.83 5.74 19.28
C GLY A 119 -8.93 5.11 17.89
N ASP A 120 -8.61 5.83 16.83
CA ASP A 120 -8.70 5.37 15.44
C ASP A 120 -7.35 4.91 14.87
N TRP A 121 -7.39 3.86 14.03
CA TRP A 121 -6.21 3.35 13.34
C TRP A 121 -6.01 4.00 11.98
N TYR A 122 -4.73 4.31 11.65
CA TYR A 122 -4.29 4.97 10.42
C TYR A 122 -3.02 4.34 9.88
N PHE A 123 -2.75 4.51 8.59
CA PHE A 123 -1.40 4.36 8.08
C PHE A 123 -0.51 5.46 8.68
N SER A 124 0.56 5.09 9.36
CA SER A 124 1.63 6.02 9.69
C SER A 124 2.67 6.10 8.58
N ARG A 125 2.80 5.01 7.82
CA ARG A 125 3.62 4.91 6.61
C ARG A 125 3.10 3.79 5.72
N ARG A 126 3.14 3.99 4.39
CA ARG A 126 2.90 2.95 3.38
C ARG A 126 4.04 2.99 2.37
N ARG A 127 4.66 1.84 2.11
CA ARG A 127 5.69 1.66 1.10
C ARG A 127 5.20 0.67 0.07
N GLU A 128 5.00 1.17 -1.15
CA GLU A 128 4.71 0.32 -2.29
C GLU A 128 6.00 -0.39 -2.74
N ARG A 129 5.88 -1.69 -3.00
CA ARG A 129 6.88 -2.51 -3.67
C ARG A 129 6.16 -3.38 -4.68
N HIS A 130 6.61 -3.40 -5.91
CA HIS A 130 5.98 -4.21 -6.94
C HIS A 130 6.95 -5.22 -7.53
N TRP A 131 6.36 -6.29 -8.08
CA TRP A 131 7.06 -7.34 -8.81
C TRP A 131 7.26 -6.93 -10.26
N TYR A 132 6.23 -6.31 -10.85
CA TYR A 132 6.22 -5.79 -12.20
C TYR A 132 5.09 -4.76 -12.39
N ALA A 133 5.28 -3.96 -13.44
CA ALA A 133 4.25 -3.14 -14.07
C ALA A 133 4.33 -3.38 -15.56
N ALA A 134 3.26 -3.91 -16.20
CA ALA A 134 3.27 -4.23 -17.61
C ALA A 134 1.88 -4.02 -18.22
N ASP A 135 1.81 -3.74 -19.51
CA ASP A 135 0.54 -3.78 -20.24
C ASP A 135 -0.05 -5.21 -20.20
N VAL A 136 -1.38 -5.30 -20.12
CA VAL A 136 -2.07 -6.60 -20.04
C VAL A 136 -1.80 -7.52 -21.22
N THR A 137 -1.38 -6.97 -22.35
CA THR A 137 -1.03 -7.72 -23.58
C THR A 137 0.43 -8.16 -23.62
N GLU A 138 1.24 -7.74 -22.64
CA GLU A 138 2.68 -8.01 -22.58
C GLU A 138 3.02 -9.03 -21.49
N ARG A 139 4.11 -9.77 -21.72
CA ARG A 139 4.72 -10.58 -20.66
C ARG A 139 5.65 -9.71 -19.84
N PRO A 140 5.59 -9.72 -18.50
CA PRO A 140 6.48 -8.92 -17.67
C PRO A 140 7.97 -9.08 -18.01
N GLN A 141 8.41 -10.28 -18.34
CA GLN A 141 9.80 -10.58 -18.73
C GLN A 141 10.22 -9.87 -20.04
N ALA A 142 9.28 -9.69 -20.97
CA ALA A 142 9.57 -9.06 -22.26
C ALA A 142 9.83 -7.56 -22.14
N VAL A 143 9.27 -6.93 -21.09
CA VAL A 143 9.41 -5.50 -20.79
C VAL A 143 10.31 -5.25 -19.57
N GLY A 144 11.15 -6.20 -19.20
CA GLY A 144 12.10 -6.05 -18.09
C GLY A 144 11.45 -5.82 -16.73
N PHE A 145 10.18 -6.27 -16.55
CA PHE A 145 9.35 -6.05 -15.37
C PHE A 145 8.94 -4.59 -15.13
N SER A 146 9.39 -3.64 -15.94
CA SER A 146 9.20 -2.18 -15.81
C SER A 146 8.57 -1.60 -17.09
N GLY A 147 7.44 -2.11 -17.50
CA GLY A 147 6.72 -1.67 -18.70
C GLY A 147 5.93 -0.36 -18.55
N TRP A 148 5.97 0.28 -17.38
CA TRP A 148 5.32 1.56 -17.11
C TRP A 148 6.21 2.47 -16.26
N GLU A 149 6.71 3.55 -16.84
CA GLU A 149 7.59 4.53 -16.17
C GLU A 149 6.97 5.12 -14.90
N GLY A 150 5.64 5.28 -14.84
CA GLY A 150 4.91 5.80 -13.69
C GLY A 150 5.02 4.93 -12.43
N ALA A 151 5.38 3.65 -12.57
CA ALA A 151 5.57 2.74 -11.44
C ALA A 151 6.98 2.82 -10.82
N GLY A 152 7.96 3.34 -11.56
CA GLY A 152 9.38 3.24 -11.17
C GLY A 152 9.93 1.81 -11.33
N GLU A 153 11.11 1.58 -10.76
CA GLU A 153 11.79 0.28 -10.86
C GLU A 153 11.15 -0.79 -9.94
N PRO A 154 10.99 -2.03 -10.42
CA PRO A 154 10.51 -3.13 -9.58
C PRO A 154 11.52 -3.42 -8.45
N ALA A 155 11.02 -3.66 -7.25
CA ALA A 155 11.83 -3.92 -6.07
C ALA A 155 11.58 -5.31 -5.47
N LEU A 156 10.69 -6.09 -6.05
CA LEU A 156 10.42 -7.48 -5.68
C LEU A 156 10.89 -8.40 -6.83
N PRO A 157 11.39 -9.60 -6.46
CA PRO A 157 11.39 -10.21 -5.12
C PRO A 157 12.61 -9.86 -4.24
N ASP A 158 13.59 -9.10 -4.72
CA ASP A 158 14.88 -8.87 -4.06
C ASP A 158 14.76 -8.18 -2.70
N ALA A 159 13.66 -7.46 -2.45
CA ALA A 159 13.39 -6.85 -1.15
C ALA A 159 13.01 -7.85 -0.03
N PHE A 160 12.76 -9.13 -0.36
CA PHE A 160 12.58 -10.19 0.65
C PHE A 160 13.93 -10.71 1.13
N PRO A 161 14.23 -10.67 2.44
CA PRO A 161 15.54 -11.11 2.97
C PRO A 161 15.90 -12.57 2.62
N SER A 162 14.89 -13.43 2.49
CA SER A 162 15.07 -14.86 2.17
C SER A 162 15.36 -15.14 0.69
N TRP A 163 15.06 -14.21 -0.22
CA TRP A 163 15.14 -14.46 -1.67
C TRP A 163 16.57 -14.77 -2.12
N SER A 164 17.50 -13.86 -1.82
CA SER A 164 18.91 -14.03 -2.20
C SER A 164 19.59 -15.19 -1.49
N ALA A 165 19.17 -15.52 -0.26
CA ALA A 165 19.69 -16.67 0.48
C ALA A 165 19.30 -17.98 -0.20
N PHE A 166 18.02 -18.14 -0.57
CA PHE A 166 17.49 -19.34 -1.22
C PHE A 166 18.26 -19.72 -2.51
N TRP A 167 18.60 -18.74 -3.34
CA TRP A 167 19.29 -18.98 -4.61
C TRP A 167 20.80 -19.14 -4.50
N LYS A 168 21.41 -18.89 -3.33
CA LYS A 168 22.84 -19.11 -3.09
C LYS A 168 23.19 -20.56 -2.72
N GLU A 169 22.21 -21.36 -2.32
CA GLU A 169 22.36 -22.76 -1.89
C GLU A 169 22.30 -23.76 -3.05
N THR A 170 22.33 -23.31 -4.31
CA THR A 170 22.41 -24.11 -5.55
C THR A 170 23.77 -23.98 -6.20
#